data_7b8f6a2e588eb785daa12b39ca638c61
#
_entry.id   7b8f6a2e588eb785daa12b39ca638c61
#
_cell.length_a   1.000
_cell.length_b   1.000
_cell.length_c   1.000
_cell.angle_alpha   90.00
_cell.angle_beta   90.00
_cell.angle_gamma   90.00
#
_symmetry.space_group_name_H-M   'P 1'
#
loop_
_entity.id
_entity.type
_entity.pdbx_description
1 polymer ?
#
loop_
_entity_poly.entity_id
_entity_poly.type
_entity_poly.pdbx_seq_one_letter_code
_entity_poly.pdbx_strand_id
1 'polypeptide(L)'
;VDEGIKLREGLVNAPILMLAEPPASAIPLLLAYKIMPAVYSSEFAIKYAEAADSMGLRAPYHLAINTGMNRIGVRWDEVVNFMHQIGFHRALELEGVFTHFATADCPETLDFHIQAKRYIEAVEGLRAAGINPGIVHCANSAAAIRYPDVRFDMVRLGIGLYGYQPCPETTPLIELRPAMSVHARITDTRLVPMSEGVSYGLNYRSPGSVKICTVPVGYGDGLRRGLSSRTDFLVDGVRCRQVGNICMDQCMFEVDLRTYGTRRR
;
A
#
# COMPACT_ATOMS: atom_id res chain seq x y z
N VAL A 1 -11.98 10.87 -0.99
CA VAL A 1 -13.45 10.97 -0.95
C VAL A 1 -14.04 10.24 -2.15
N ASP A 2 -13.64 10.57 -3.38
CA ASP A 2 -14.20 10.01 -4.63
C ASP A 2 -14.15 8.47 -4.70
N GLU A 3 -13.09 7.85 -4.21
CA GLU A 3 -12.99 6.38 -4.12
C GLU A 3 -14.08 5.81 -3.20
N GLY A 4 -14.31 6.44 -2.04
CA GLY A 4 -15.35 6.02 -1.10
C GLY A 4 -16.76 6.20 -1.69
N ILE A 5 -17.02 7.28 -2.44
CA ILE A 5 -18.26 7.50 -3.16
C ILE A 5 -18.49 6.40 -4.20
N LYS A 6 -17.48 6.09 -5.03
CA LYS A 6 -17.56 4.99 -6.01
C LYS A 6 -17.88 3.64 -5.37
N LEU A 7 -17.30 3.37 -4.20
CA LEU A 7 -17.62 2.14 -3.46
C LEU A 7 -19.11 2.12 -3.04
N ARG A 8 -19.63 3.26 -2.54
CA ARG A 8 -21.07 3.37 -2.17
C ARG A 8 -22.00 3.22 -3.38
N GLU A 9 -21.65 3.86 -4.50
CA GLU A 9 -22.37 3.70 -5.78
C GLU A 9 -22.33 2.25 -6.27
N GLY A 10 -21.22 1.55 -6.00
CA GLY A 10 -21.06 0.11 -6.22
C GLY A 10 -21.74 -0.78 -5.18
N LEU A 11 -22.65 -0.22 -4.34
CA LEU A 11 -23.43 -0.93 -3.31
C LEU A 11 -22.59 -1.58 -2.19
N VAL A 12 -21.38 -1.09 -1.94
CA VAL A 12 -20.59 -1.52 -0.79
C VAL A 12 -21.16 -0.90 0.48
N ASN A 13 -21.74 -1.71 1.36
CA ASN A 13 -22.36 -1.29 2.63
C ASN A 13 -21.41 -1.37 3.84
N ALA A 14 -20.23 -2.01 3.69
CA ALA A 14 -19.25 -2.10 4.75
C ALA A 14 -18.79 -0.71 5.23
N PRO A 15 -18.36 -0.54 6.50
CA PRO A 15 -17.74 0.69 6.95
C PRO A 15 -16.56 1.10 6.06
N ILE A 16 -16.47 2.38 5.73
CA ILE A 16 -15.37 2.94 4.93
C ILE A 16 -14.62 3.93 5.80
N LEU A 17 -13.35 3.66 6.05
CA LEU A 17 -12.42 4.54 6.75
C LEU A 17 -11.44 5.16 5.76
N MET A 18 -11.48 6.48 5.64
CA MET A 18 -10.46 7.25 4.93
C MET A 18 -9.32 7.60 5.88
N LEU A 19 -8.10 7.18 5.54
CA LEU A 19 -6.91 7.29 6.42
C LEU A 19 -6.26 8.69 6.40
N ALA A 20 -7.04 9.74 6.14
CA ALA A 20 -6.60 11.13 6.14
C ALA A 20 -7.76 12.09 6.42
N GLU A 21 -7.44 13.35 6.79
CA GLU A 21 -8.38 14.45 6.74
C GLU A 21 -8.46 14.99 5.30
N PRO A 22 -9.63 15.03 4.69
CA PRO A 22 -9.81 15.71 3.40
C PRO A 22 -9.94 17.24 3.63
N PRO A 23 -9.95 18.05 2.56
CA PRO A 23 -10.35 19.45 2.64
C PRO A 23 -11.74 19.57 3.28
N ALA A 24 -11.93 20.60 4.11
CA ALA A 24 -13.20 20.82 4.83
C ALA A 24 -14.42 20.92 3.89
N SER A 25 -14.22 21.36 2.65
CA SER A 25 -15.27 21.40 1.62
C SER A 25 -15.84 20.01 1.27
N ALA A 26 -15.13 18.94 1.58
CA ALA A 26 -15.61 17.58 1.35
C ALA A 26 -16.43 17.00 2.51
N ILE A 27 -16.53 17.67 3.63
CA ILE A 27 -17.26 17.21 4.82
C ILE A 27 -18.72 16.81 4.50
N PRO A 28 -19.51 17.59 3.76
CA PRO A 28 -20.87 17.20 3.42
C PRO A 28 -20.97 15.87 2.67
N LEU A 29 -19.97 15.58 1.82
CA LEU A 29 -19.91 14.31 1.10
C LEU A 29 -19.54 13.15 2.02
N LEU A 30 -18.64 13.35 2.98
CA LEU A 30 -18.31 12.34 3.97
C LEU A 30 -19.55 11.90 4.75
N LEU A 31 -20.32 12.87 5.23
CA LEU A 31 -21.55 12.63 6.00
C LEU A 31 -22.62 11.94 5.13
N ALA A 32 -22.88 12.47 3.92
CA ALA A 32 -23.90 11.94 3.00
C ALA A 32 -23.61 10.50 2.58
N TYR A 33 -22.34 10.17 2.31
CA TYR A 33 -21.93 8.84 1.86
C TYR A 33 -21.44 7.93 2.99
N LYS A 34 -21.55 8.36 4.25
CA LYS A 34 -21.12 7.61 5.44
C LYS A 34 -19.67 7.09 5.31
N ILE A 35 -18.78 8.00 4.97
CA ILE A 35 -17.33 7.76 4.92
C ILE A 35 -16.71 8.37 6.16
N MET A 36 -16.12 7.57 7.02
CA MET A 36 -15.44 8.01 8.24
C MET A 36 -14.06 8.58 7.89
N PRO A 37 -13.71 9.81 8.27
CA PRO A 37 -12.35 10.33 8.13
C PRO A 37 -11.45 9.85 9.27
N ALA A 38 -10.16 9.82 9.03
CA ALA A 38 -9.18 9.98 10.10
C ALA A 38 -9.24 11.44 10.58
N VAL A 39 -9.14 11.67 11.90
CA VAL A 39 -9.10 13.00 12.50
C VAL A 39 -7.82 13.16 13.29
N TYR A 40 -7.15 14.29 13.13
CA TYR A 40 -5.92 14.65 13.84
C TYR A 40 -5.68 16.14 13.98
N SER A 41 -6.59 16.99 13.49
CA SER A 41 -6.59 18.43 13.78
C SER A 41 -7.90 18.86 14.42
N SER A 42 -7.82 19.76 15.41
CA SER A 42 -9.00 20.31 16.08
C SER A 42 -9.85 21.14 15.12
N GLU A 43 -9.22 21.84 14.19
CA GLU A 43 -9.94 22.62 13.18
C GLU A 43 -10.85 21.76 12.31
N PHE A 44 -10.33 20.63 11.80
CA PHE A 44 -11.15 19.70 11.01
C PHE A 44 -12.24 19.06 11.86
N ALA A 45 -11.90 18.60 13.08
CA ALA A 45 -12.85 17.99 14.00
C ALA A 45 -14.06 18.90 14.29
N ILE A 46 -13.80 20.18 14.58
CA ILE A 46 -14.84 21.17 14.85
C ILE A 46 -15.75 21.35 13.65
N LYS A 47 -15.17 21.60 12.47
CA LYS A 47 -15.95 21.76 11.22
C LYS A 47 -16.77 20.51 10.88
N TYR A 48 -16.22 19.31 11.14
CA TYR A 48 -16.91 18.05 10.90
C TYR A 48 -18.10 17.89 11.86
N ALA A 49 -17.91 18.25 13.14
CA ALA A 49 -18.97 18.24 14.13
C ALA A 49 -20.08 19.26 13.80
N GLU A 50 -19.73 20.49 13.49
CA GLU A 50 -20.68 21.56 13.16
C GLU A 50 -21.53 21.21 11.93
N ALA A 51 -20.90 20.63 10.91
CA ALA A 51 -21.63 20.18 9.73
C ALA A 51 -22.58 19.02 10.06
N ALA A 52 -22.15 18.06 10.87
CA ALA A 52 -23.02 16.96 11.30
C ALA A 52 -24.19 17.45 12.15
N ASP A 53 -23.96 18.35 13.10
CA ASP A 53 -25.00 18.95 13.93
C ASP A 53 -26.05 19.70 13.06
N SER A 54 -25.59 20.46 12.06
CA SER A 54 -26.48 21.17 11.14
C SER A 54 -27.37 20.26 10.31
N MET A 55 -26.91 19.03 10.06
CA MET A 55 -27.62 17.99 9.31
C MET A 55 -28.41 17.03 10.23
N GLY A 56 -28.33 17.16 11.54
CA GLY A 56 -28.92 16.23 12.51
C GLY A 56 -28.27 14.85 12.48
N LEU A 57 -26.99 14.76 12.10
CA LEU A 57 -26.25 13.52 11.94
C LEU A 57 -25.18 13.34 13.03
N ARG A 58 -24.67 12.11 13.13
CA ARG A 58 -23.44 11.81 13.87
C ARG A 58 -22.25 11.95 12.94
N ALA A 59 -21.09 12.24 13.53
CA ALA A 59 -19.82 12.40 12.85
C ALA A 59 -18.82 11.30 13.32
N PRO A 60 -18.99 10.05 12.85
CA PRO A 60 -18.09 8.96 13.23
C PRO A 60 -16.70 9.17 12.62
N TYR A 61 -15.66 8.92 13.40
CA TYR A 61 -14.27 9.09 12.95
C TYR A 61 -13.31 8.13 13.66
N HIS A 62 -12.12 7.96 13.08
CA HIS A 62 -10.98 7.35 13.76
C HIS A 62 -9.91 8.38 14.06
N LEU A 63 -9.39 8.38 15.28
CA LEU A 63 -8.28 9.25 15.68
C LEU A 63 -6.96 8.70 15.13
N ALA A 64 -6.24 9.48 14.35
CA ALA A 64 -4.89 9.16 13.93
C ALA A 64 -3.87 9.61 14.98
N ILE A 65 -3.02 8.69 15.42
CA ILE A 65 -1.98 8.92 16.43
C ILE A 65 -0.60 8.85 15.79
N ASN A 66 0.19 9.91 15.93
CA ASN A 66 1.58 9.92 15.49
C ASN A 66 2.49 9.37 16.59
N THR A 67 3.02 8.19 16.36
CA THR A 67 3.96 7.53 17.26
C THR A 67 5.42 7.59 16.80
N GLY A 68 5.68 8.19 15.63
CA GLY A 68 7.03 8.36 15.11
C GLY A 68 7.18 8.30 13.59
N MET A 69 6.12 8.02 12.83
CA MET A 69 6.18 8.10 11.36
C MET A 69 6.24 9.57 10.87
N ASN A 70 5.71 10.51 11.66
CA ASN A 70 5.73 11.95 11.40
C ASN A 70 5.11 12.38 10.04
N ARG A 71 4.10 11.65 9.61
CA ARG A 71 3.37 11.93 8.39
C ARG A 71 2.04 12.65 8.67
N ILE A 72 1.23 12.11 9.57
CA ILE A 72 -0.03 12.64 10.07
C ILE A 72 -0.25 12.15 11.50
N GLY A 73 -1.20 12.74 12.19
CA GLY A 73 -1.66 12.25 13.50
C GLY A 73 -1.34 13.20 14.64
N VAL A 74 -2.15 13.13 15.69
CA VAL A 74 -1.90 13.79 16.98
C VAL A 74 -0.71 13.09 17.64
N ARG A 75 0.20 13.85 18.21
CA ARG A 75 1.35 13.27 18.90
C ARG A 75 0.88 12.37 20.04
N TRP A 76 1.52 11.21 20.20
CA TRP A 76 1.09 10.13 21.07
C TRP A 76 0.89 10.53 22.55
N ASP A 77 1.69 11.47 23.05
CA ASP A 77 1.63 12.01 24.41
C ASP A 77 0.64 13.19 24.58
N GLU A 78 0.05 13.67 23.50
CA GLU A 78 -0.92 14.78 23.48
C GLU A 78 -2.36 14.29 23.20
N VAL A 79 -2.56 13.00 23.00
CA VAL A 79 -3.84 12.43 22.55
C VAL A 79 -4.98 12.74 23.51
N VAL A 80 -4.75 12.64 24.81
CA VAL A 80 -5.78 12.91 25.85
C VAL A 80 -6.16 14.38 25.84
N ASN A 81 -5.18 15.29 25.75
CA ASN A 81 -5.43 16.72 25.68
C ASN A 81 -6.22 17.08 24.41
N PHE A 82 -5.87 16.49 23.27
CA PHE A 82 -6.59 16.67 22.02
C PHE A 82 -8.05 16.22 22.14
N MET A 83 -8.30 15.05 22.73
CA MET A 83 -9.67 14.55 22.96
C MET A 83 -10.48 15.45 23.86
N HIS A 84 -9.88 16.05 24.90
CA HIS A 84 -10.54 17.05 25.74
C HIS A 84 -10.88 18.33 24.97
N GLN A 85 -10.02 18.78 24.05
CA GLN A 85 -10.27 19.97 23.23
C GLN A 85 -11.48 19.81 22.30
N ILE A 86 -11.70 18.62 21.73
CA ILE A 86 -12.80 18.37 20.81
C ILE A 86 -14.03 17.76 21.47
N GLY A 87 -13.91 17.28 22.71
CA GLY A 87 -14.92 16.49 23.43
C GLY A 87 -16.23 17.23 23.74
N PHE A 88 -16.29 18.56 23.57
CA PHE A 88 -17.50 19.35 23.73
C PHE A 88 -18.51 19.16 22.60
N HIS A 89 -18.07 18.67 21.45
CA HIS A 89 -18.89 18.48 20.27
C HIS A 89 -19.58 17.13 20.29
N ARG A 90 -20.85 17.11 20.70
CA ARG A 90 -21.64 15.87 20.90
C ARG A 90 -21.89 15.08 19.61
N ALA A 91 -21.78 15.71 18.45
CA ALA A 91 -21.91 15.02 17.17
C ALA A 91 -20.74 14.08 16.89
N LEU A 92 -19.54 14.40 17.40
CA LEU A 92 -18.35 13.55 17.21
C LEU A 92 -18.51 12.19 17.88
N GLU A 93 -18.20 11.16 17.14
CA GLU A 93 -18.30 9.78 17.60
C GLU A 93 -16.98 9.04 17.30
N LEU A 94 -16.19 8.80 18.37
CA LEU A 94 -14.91 8.09 18.24
C LEU A 94 -15.17 6.60 18.05
N GLU A 95 -15.03 6.13 16.82
CA GLU A 95 -15.21 4.72 16.43
C GLU A 95 -13.94 3.90 16.57
N GLY A 96 -12.76 4.55 16.51
CA GLY A 96 -11.49 3.85 16.66
C GLY A 96 -10.28 4.77 16.72
N VAL A 97 -9.15 4.17 17.04
CA VAL A 97 -7.86 4.85 17.10
C VAL A 97 -6.81 4.07 16.32
N PHE A 98 -5.89 4.77 15.65
CA PHE A 98 -4.83 4.08 14.93
C PHE A 98 -3.52 4.84 14.86
N THR A 99 -2.44 4.09 14.65
CA THR A 99 -1.15 4.61 14.21
C THR A 99 -0.69 3.89 12.93
N HIS A 100 0.44 4.30 12.37
CA HIS A 100 1.08 3.61 11.26
C HIS A 100 2.56 3.41 11.55
N PHE A 101 3.02 2.17 11.40
CA PHE A 101 4.43 1.82 11.60
C PHE A 101 5.26 2.20 10.38
N ALA A 102 6.38 2.87 10.64
CA ALA A 102 7.31 3.32 9.62
C ALA A 102 8.29 2.22 9.20
N THR A 103 8.63 1.30 10.11
CA THR A 103 9.75 0.36 9.97
C THR A 103 9.36 -1.11 10.22
N ALA A 104 8.06 -1.45 10.15
CA ALA A 104 7.63 -2.83 10.35
C ALA A 104 8.16 -3.81 9.28
N ASP A 105 8.57 -3.31 8.12
CA ASP A 105 9.16 -4.01 6.98
C ASP A 105 10.69 -3.95 6.96
N CYS A 106 11.32 -3.26 7.92
CA CYS A 106 12.77 -3.17 8.04
C CYS A 106 13.33 -4.34 8.88
N PRO A 107 14.58 -4.79 8.63
CA PRO A 107 15.25 -5.77 9.50
C PRO A 107 15.49 -5.23 10.91
N GLU A 108 15.87 -3.96 11.03
CA GLU A 108 16.03 -3.23 12.29
C GLU A 108 14.65 -3.00 12.97
N THR A 109 14.53 -3.36 14.25
CA THR A 109 13.25 -3.38 14.94
C THR A 109 13.10 -2.34 16.06
N LEU A 110 14.16 -1.59 16.39
CA LEU A 110 14.14 -0.64 17.51
C LEU A 110 13.05 0.42 17.35
N ASP A 111 13.02 1.11 16.21
CA ASP A 111 12.03 2.15 15.95
C ASP A 111 10.60 1.59 15.91
N PHE A 112 10.44 0.37 15.41
CA PHE A 112 9.15 -0.34 15.46
C PHE A 112 8.69 -0.52 16.92
N HIS A 113 9.56 -1.02 17.80
CA HIS A 113 9.21 -1.24 19.20
C HIS A 113 8.94 0.08 19.94
N ILE A 114 9.69 1.13 19.64
CA ILE A 114 9.42 2.47 20.19
C ILE A 114 8.02 2.96 19.76
N GLN A 115 7.67 2.81 18.48
CA GLN A 115 6.34 3.20 17.99
C GLN A 115 5.23 2.35 18.62
N ALA A 116 5.41 1.04 18.75
CA ALA A 116 4.45 0.15 19.39
C ALA A 116 4.21 0.51 20.85
N LYS A 117 5.28 0.77 21.61
CA LYS A 117 5.20 1.21 23.02
C LYS A 117 4.41 2.52 23.14
N ARG A 118 4.77 3.55 22.34
CA ARG A 118 4.06 4.84 22.32
C ARG A 118 2.59 4.70 21.98
N TYR A 119 2.25 3.78 21.09
CA TYR A 119 0.86 3.53 20.72
C TYR A 119 0.08 2.92 21.89
N ILE A 120 0.65 1.93 22.57
CA ILE A 120 0.06 1.30 23.74
C ILE A 120 -0.15 2.35 24.84
N GLU A 121 0.88 3.16 25.15
CA GLU A 121 0.79 4.24 26.14
C GLU A 121 -0.31 5.27 25.81
N ALA A 122 -0.47 5.64 24.53
CA ALA A 122 -1.53 6.53 24.10
C ALA A 122 -2.94 5.92 24.30
N VAL A 123 -3.12 4.65 23.94
CA VAL A 123 -4.40 3.93 24.12
C VAL A 123 -4.73 3.74 25.59
N GLU A 124 -3.75 3.40 26.42
CA GLU A 124 -3.92 3.30 27.88
C GLU A 124 -4.23 4.65 28.51
N GLY A 125 -3.58 5.73 28.04
CA GLY A 125 -3.86 7.09 28.47
C GLY A 125 -5.32 7.51 28.19
N LEU A 126 -5.85 7.16 27.00
CA LEU A 126 -7.27 7.39 26.68
C LEU A 126 -8.19 6.64 27.64
N ARG A 127 -7.92 5.35 27.87
CA ARG A 127 -8.72 4.50 28.79
C ARG A 127 -8.67 5.04 30.23
N ALA A 128 -7.50 5.45 30.70
CA ALA A 128 -7.32 6.04 32.03
C ALA A 128 -8.08 7.36 32.20
N ALA A 129 -8.23 8.13 31.10
CA ALA A 129 -9.04 9.35 31.05
C ALA A 129 -10.55 9.08 30.90
N GLY A 130 -10.99 7.83 30.94
CA GLY A 130 -12.40 7.44 30.78
C GLY A 130 -12.90 7.51 29.33
N ILE A 131 -11.99 7.62 28.36
CA ILE A 131 -12.34 7.69 26.92
C ILE A 131 -12.23 6.28 26.34
N ASN A 132 -13.34 5.77 25.80
CA ASN A 132 -13.34 4.52 25.06
C ASN A 132 -12.65 4.72 23.69
N PRO A 133 -11.53 4.06 23.40
CA PRO A 133 -10.84 4.22 22.13
C PRO A 133 -11.55 3.56 20.93
N GLY A 134 -12.62 2.79 21.15
CA GLY A 134 -13.26 2.02 20.07
C GLY A 134 -12.35 0.95 19.50
N ILE A 135 -12.32 0.81 18.19
CA ILE A 135 -11.48 -0.16 17.45
C ILE A 135 -10.02 0.28 17.49
N VAL A 136 -9.18 -0.49 18.14
CA VAL A 136 -7.73 -0.23 18.24
C VAL A 136 -7.00 -0.94 17.09
N HIS A 137 -6.26 -0.19 16.27
CA HIS A 137 -5.58 -0.80 15.12
C HIS A 137 -4.29 -0.07 14.70
N CYS A 138 -3.23 -0.81 14.39
CA CYS A 138 -1.96 -0.21 13.98
C CYS A 138 -1.21 -1.04 12.91
N ALA A 139 -1.46 -2.35 12.83
CA ALA A 139 -0.69 -3.23 11.97
C ALA A 139 -0.99 -3.01 10.48
N ASN A 140 0.04 -2.65 9.71
CA ASN A 140 0.10 -2.77 8.25
C ASN A 140 0.42 -4.22 7.84
N SER A 141 0.57 -4.52 6.55
CA SER A 141 0.85 -5.90 6.09
C SER A 141 2.08 -6.53 6.75
N ALA A 142 3.19 -5.78 6.87
CA ALA A 142 4.41 -6.28 7.49
C ALA A 142 4.21 -6.56 8.99
N ALA A 143 3.63 -5.59 9.72
CA ALA A 143 3.37 -5.75 11.14
C ALA A 143 2.36 -6.88 11.42
N ALA A 144 1.32 -7.01 10.60
CA ALA A 144 0.32 -8.07 10.76
C ALA A 144 0.91 -9.48 10.61
N ILE A 145 1.92 -9.64 9.74
CA ILE A 145 2.59 -10.93 9.53
C ILE A 145 3.64 -11.18 10.61
N ARG A 146 4.52 -10.20 10.87
CA ARG A 146 5.71 -10.38 11.75
C ARG A 146 5.41 -10.31 13.23
N TYR A 147 4.41 -9.50 13.66
CA TYR A 147 4.23 -9.12 15.05
C TYR A 147 2.78 -9.35 15.51
N PRO A 148 2.42 -10.58 15.93
CA PRO A 148 1.06 -10.92 16.38
C PRO A 148 0.52 -10.00 17.48
N ASP A 149 1.39 -9.55 18.39
CA ASP A 149 1.01 -8.77 19.58
C ASP A 149 0.48 -7.36 19.25
N VAL A 150 0.71 -6.87 18.02
CA VAL A 150 0.20 -5.56 17.59
C VAL A 150 -0.98 -5.63 16.63
N ARG A 151 -1.62 -6.79 16.50
CA ARG A 151 -2.80 -6.94 15.62
C ARG A 151 -4.03 -6.27 16.20
N PHE A 152 -4.16 -6.22 17.53
CA PHE A 152 -5.30 -5.67 18.27
C PHE A 152 -6.65 -6.09 17.66
N ASP A 153 -7.59 -5.14 17.49
CA ASP A 153 -8.95 -5.45 17.04
C ASP A 153 -9.05 -5.55 15.51
N MET A 154 -8.14 -4.89 14.75
CA MET A 154 -8.18 -4.85 13.30
C MET A 154 -6.77 -4.69 12.70
N VAL A 155 -6.54 -5.31 11.53
CA VAL A 155 -5.33 -5.11 10.72
C VAL A 155 -5.66 -4.39 9.41
N ARG A 156 -4.70 -3.64 8.88
CA ARG A 156 -4.85 -2.93 7.60
C ARG A 156 -3.93 -3.55 6.56
N LEU A 157 -4.46 -4.52 5.83
CA LEU A 157 -3.72 -5.19 4.78
C LEU A 157 -3.66 -4.30 3.53
N GLY A 158 -2.44 -3.93 3.12
CA GLY A 158 -2.14 -3.28 1.86
C GLY A 158 -1.52 -4.27 0.87
N ILE A 159 -0.20 -4.21 0.70
CA ILE A 159 0.54 -5.01 -0.29
C ILE A 159 0.31 -6.53 -0.12
N GLY A 160 0.18 -7.01 1.12
CA GLY A 160 -0.09 -8.42 1.42
C GLY A 160 -1.41 -8.94 0.85
N LEU A 161 -2.45 -8.09 0.75
CA LEU A 161 -3.73 -8.45 0.14
C LEU A 161 -3.60 -8.77 -1.36
N TYR A 162 -2.65 -8.09 -2.02
CA TYR A 162 -2.35 -8.32 -3.44
C TYR A 162 -1.36 -9.47 -3.67
N GLY A 163 -0.99 -10.20 -2.62
CA GLY A 163 -0.15 -11.39 -2.71
C GLY A 163 1.34 -11.12 -2.81
N TYR A 164 1.79 -9.92 -2.43
CA TYR A 164 3.22 -9.59 -2.43
C TYR A 164 3.77 -9.55 -1.01
N GLN A 165 4.96 -10.09 -0.83
CA GLN A 165 5.68 -10.03 0.44
C GLN A 165 6.08 -8.58 0.75
N PRO A 166 5.73 -8.04 1.94
CA PRO A 166 6.13 -6.69 2.33
C PRO A 166 7.65 -6.53 2.47
N CYS A 167 8.33 -7.58 2.91
CA CYS A 167 9.78 -7.63 3.09
C CYS A 167 10.25 -9.10 3.08
N PRO A 168 11.56 -9.37 2.90
CA PRO A 168 12.10 -10.73 2.89
C PRO A 168 11.77 -11.53 4.14
N GLU A 169 11.74 -10.89 5.30
CA GLU A 169 11.48 -11.51 6.60
C GLU A 169 10.08 -12.10 6.75
N THR A 170 9.12 -11.68 5.91
CA THR A 170 7.76 -12.24 5.90
C THR A 170 7.65 -13.53 5.08
N THR A 171 8.58 -13.76 4.15
CA THR A 171 8.55 -14.92 3.25
C THR A 171 8.48 -16.29 3.96
N PRO A 172 9.25 -16.55 5.03
CA PRO A 172 9.18 -17.83 5.74
C PRO A 172 7.95 -17.95 6.65
N LEU A 173 7.22 -16.84 6.89
CA LEU A 173 6.11 -16.83 7.83
C LEU A 173 4.75 -17.12 7.17
N ILE A 174 4.60 -16.77 5.89
CA ILE A 174 3.37 -16.97 5.13
C ILE A 174 3.65 -17.07 3.63
N GLU A 175 3.00 -18.03 2.97
CA GLU A 175 2.98 -18.09 1.51
C GLU A 175 1.95 -17.10 0.97
N LEU A 176 2.38 -16.14 0.15
CA LEU A 176 1.50 -15.22 -0.56
C LEU A 176 1.55 -15.50 -2.06
N ARG A 177 0.40 -15.36 -2.73
CA ARG A 177 0.27 -15.57 -4.17
C ARG A 177 -0.15 -14.28 -4.85
N PRO A 178 0.67 -13.72 -5.77
CA PRO A 178 0.31 -12.50 -6.49
C PRO A 178 -1.06 -12.62 -7.16
N ALA A 179 -1.91 -11.64 -6.92
CA ALA A 179 -3.25 -11.57 -7.48
C ALA A 179 -3.27 -11.09 -8.93
N MET A 180 -2.17 -10.45 -9.40
CA MET A 180 -2.05 -9.91 -10.75
C MET A 180 -0.90 -10.59 -11.49
N SER A 181 -1.14 -10.93 -12.74
CA SER A 181 -0.11 -11.35 -13.70
C SER A 181 -0.30 -10.58 -15.02
N VAL A 182 0.81 -10.31 -15.70
CA VAL A 182 0.82 -9.66 -17.02
C VAL A 182 1.26 -10.70 -18.04
N HIS A 183 0.46 -10.88 -19.08
CA HIS A 183 0.73 -11.82 -20.15
C HIS A 183 0.87 -11.08 -21.48
N ALA A 184 1.85 -11.49 -22.28
CA ALA A 184 2.06 -10.99 -23.64
C ALA A 184 2.42 -12.13 -24.58
N ARG A 185 2.12 -11.96 -25.87
CA ARG A 185 2.55 -12.90 -26.92
C ARG A 185 3.86 -12.44 -27.52
N ILE A 186 4.75 -13.37 -27.82
CA ILE A 186 5.95 -13.10 -28.60
C ILE A 186 5.51 -12.74 -30.02
N THR A 187 5.91 -11.57 -30.51
CA THR A 187 5.56 -11.04 -31.83
C THR A 187 6.67 -11.26 -32.87
N ASP A 188 7.91 -11.37 -32.39
CA ASP A 188 9.05 -11.63 -33.26
C ASP A 188 10.12 -12.42 -32.53
N THR A 189 10.87 -13.23 -33.29
CA THR A 189 12.04 -13.96 -32.77
C THR A 189 13.16 -13.96 -33.80
N ARG A 190 14.37 -13.66 -33.36
CA ARG A 190 15.54 -13.66 -34.22
C ARG A 190 16.78 -14.16 -33.54
N LEU A 191 17.68 -14.76 -34.28
CA LEU A 191 19.04 -15.07 -33.85
C LEU A 191 19.89 -13.81 -33.99
N VAL A 192 20.55 -13.42 -32.91
CA VAL A 192 21.48 -12.29 -32.87
C VAL A 192 22.88 -12.86 -32.65
N PRO A 193 23.81 -12.60 -33.60
CA PRO A 193 25.19 -13.07 -33.51
C PRO A 193 25.94 -12.45 -32.32
N MET A 194 27.06 -13.06 -31.96
CA MET A 194 27.94 -12.53 -30.93
C MET A 194 28.33 -11.08 -31.19
N SER A 195 28.36 -10.26 -30.14
CA SER A 195 28.74 -8.84 -30.13
C SER A 195 27.75 -7.88 -30.81
N GLU A 196 26.67 -8.38 -31.39
CA GLU A 196 25.63 -7.48 -31.91
C GLU A 196 24.80 -6.86 -30.76
N GLY A 197 24.37 -5.62 -30.97
CA GLY A 197 23.61 -4.86 -29.99
C GLY A 197 22.11 -5.06 -30.13
N VAL A 198 21.38 -4.88 -29.03
CA VAL A 198 19.91 -4.96 -29.00
C VAL A 198 19.33 -3.67 -28.44
N SER A 199 18.28 -3.14 -29.09
CA SER A 199 17.50 -1.97 -28.70
C SER A 199 18.26 -0.65 -28.76
N TYR A 200 17.57 0.42 -28.36
CA TYR A 200 18.11 1.78 -28.35
C TYR A 200 19.38 1.91 -27.51
N GLY A 201 20.37 2.57 -28.08
CA GLY A 201 21.68 2.80 -27.44
C GLY A 201 22.58 1.58 -27.46
N LEU A 202 22.12 0.40 -27.94
CA LEU A 202 22.87 -0.86 -28.03
C LEU A 202 23.58 -1.20 -26.71
N ASN A 203 22.94 -0.87 -25.57
CA ASN A 203 23.49 -1.05 -24.23
C ASN A 203 23.62 -2.53 -23.83
N TYR A 204 22.90 -3.41 -24.48
CA TYR A 204 23.10 -4.85 -24.41
C TYR A 204 23.82 -5.31 -25.67
N ARG A 205 24.87 -6.10 -25.50
CA ARG A 205 25.55 -6.81 -26.59
C ARG A 205 25.52 -8.30 -26.31
N SER A 206 25.20 -9.09 -27.32
CA SER A 206 25.05 -10.52 -27.15
C SER A 206 26.41 -11.17 -26.81
N PRO A 207 26.46 -12.02 -25.77
CA PRO A 207 27.70 -12.70 -25.37
C PRO A 207 28.06 -13.89 -26.30
N GLY A 208 27.18 -14.26 -27.17
CA GLY A 208 27.28 -15.34 -28.13
C GLY A 208 26.14 -15.28 -29.13
N SER A 209 25.90 -16.34 -29.88
CA SER A 209 24.67 -16.45 -30.70
C SER A 209 23.49 -16.71 -29.77
N VAL A 210 22.59 -15.73 -29.63
CA VAL A 210 21.44 -15.76 -28.73
C VAL A 210 20.13 -15.60 -29.49
N LYS A 211 19.05 -16.17 -28.98
CA LYS A 211 17.71 -15.95 -29.50
C LYS A 211 17.05 -14.79 -28.76
N ILE A 212 16.77 -13.71 -29.47
CA ILE A 212 16.04 -12.56 -28.95
C ILE A 212 14.57 -12.70 -29.34
N CYS A 213 13.70 -12.55 -28.35
CA CYS A 213 12.26 -12.51 -28.51
C CYS A 213 11.73 -11.11 -28.22
N THR A 214 10.81 -10.63 -29.03
CA THR A 214 10.14 -9.32 -28.87
C THR A 214 8.70 -9.52 -28.43
N VAL A 215 8.26 -8.71 -27.47
CA VAL A 215 6.87 -8.65 -27.00
C VAL A 215 6.33 -7.24 -27.12
N PRO A 216 5.02 -7.07 -27.44
CA PRO A 216 4.38 -5.78 -27.64
C PRO A 216 3.96 -5.16 -26.30
N VAL A 217 4.92 -4.93 -25.41
CA VAL A 217 4.74 -4.27 -24.10
C VAL A 217 5.91 -3.33 -23.88
N GLY A 218 5.62 -2.08 -23.58
CA GLY A 218 6.62 -1.07 -23.34
C GLY A 218 6.22 -0.04 -22.30
N TYR A 219 6.96 1.09 -22.25
CA TYR A 219 6.68 2.10 -21.23
C TYR A 219 5.37 2.86 -21.48
N GLY A 220 4.83 2.85 -22.68
CA GLY A 220 3.49 3.36 -23.01
C GLY A 220 2.38 2.55 -22.32
N ASP A 221 2.61 1.26 -22.04
CA ASP A 221 1.69 0.35 -21.34
C ASP A 221 1.92 0.34 -19.83
N GLY A 222 2.88 1.09 -19.30
CA GLY A 222 3.23 1.14 -17.89
C GLY A 222 4.45 0.30 -17.47
N LEU A 223 5.10 -0.44 -18.38
CA LEU A 223 6.35 -1.14 -18.11
C LEU A 223 7.50 -0.11 -18.04
N ARG A 224 7.86 0.32 -16.84
CA ARG A 224 8.79 1.42 -16.63
C ARG A 224 10.13 1.19 -17.34
N ARG A 225 10.60 2.19 -18.11
CA ARG A 225 11.89 2.14 -18.80
C ARG A 225 13.08 1.91 -17.85
N GLY A 226 12.98 2.34 -16.59
CA GLY A 226 13.99 2.08 -15.55
C GLY A 226 14.16 0.60 -15.18
N LEU A 227 13.26 -0.28 -15.62
CA LEU A 227 13.39 -1.73 -15.51
C LEU A 227 14.24 -2.37 -16.62
N SER A 228 14.74 -1.58 -17.58
CA SER A 228 15.59 -2.07 -18.66
C SER A 228 16.79 -2.86 -18.11
N SER A 229 16.94 -4.10 -18.57
CA SER A 229 17.95 -5.08 -18.12
C SER A 229 17.89 -5.46 -16.63
N ARG A 230 16.75 -5.19 -15.97
CA ARG A 230 16.53 -5.45 -14.54
C ARG A 230 15.30 -6.30 -14.23
N THR A 231 14.58 -6.74 -15.24
CA THR A 231 13.39 -7.58 -15.10
C THR A 231 13.54 -8.84 -15.94
N ASP A 232 12.71 -9.84 -15.64
CA ASP A 232 12.66 -11.10 -16.34
C ASP A 232 11.26 -11.35 -16.91
N PHE A 233 11.20 -12.12 -17.99
CA PHE A 233 9.99 -12.73 -18.50
C PHE A 233 9.96 -14.22 -18.13
N LEU A 234 8.77 -14.77 -17.94
CA LEU A 234 8.58 -16.20 -17.79
C LEU A 234 8.08 -16.78 -19.11
N VAL A 235 8.84 -17.69 -19.70
CA VAL A 235 8.44 -18.44 -20.91
C VAL A 235 8.41 -19.90 -20.54
N ASP A 236 7.23 -20.51 -20.55
CA ASP A 236 7.01 -21.89 -20.09
C ASP A 236 7.62 -22.17 -18.71
N GLY A 237 7.54 -21.20 -17.79
CA GLY A 237 8.07 -21.29 -16.43
C GLY A 237 9.58 -21.05 -16.32
N VAL A 238 10.28 -20.75 -17.42
CA VAL A 238 11.71 -20.45 -17.43
C VAL A 238 11.91 -18.94 -17.39
N ARG A 239 12.77 -18.44 -16.49
CA ARG A 239 13.15 -17.02 -16.43
C ARG A 239 14.02 -16.65 -17.61
N CYS A 240 13.59 -15.68 -18.38
CA CYS A 240 14.26 -15.13 -19.54
C CYS A 240 14.53 -13.64 -19.29
N ARG A 241 15.79 -13.24 -19.28
CA ARG A 241 16.21 -11.87 -18.95
C ARG A 241 15.75 -10.88 -20.00
N GLN A 242 15.13 -9.79 -19.58
CA GLN A 242 14.88 -8.64 -20.42
C GLN A 242 16.23 -7.98 -20.79
N VAL A 243 16.45 -7.68 -22.07
CA VAL A 243 17.71 -7.16 -22.60
C VAL A 243 17.51 -5.91 -23.45
N GLY A 244 18.47 -5.00 -23.35
CA GLY A 244 18.40 -3.71 -24.01
C GLY A 244 17.37 -2.76 -23.36
N ASN A 245 17.23 -1.55 -23.92
CA ASN A 245 16.27 -0.58 -23.40
C ASN A 245 14.83 -0.97 -23.75
N ILE A 246 13.92 -0.84 -22.77
CA ILE A 246 12.48 -0.94 -23.00
C ILE A 246 12.07 0.24 -23.89
N CYS A 247 11.36 -0.05 -24.99
CA CYS A 247 10.83 0.93 -25.93
C CYS A 247 9.43 1.39 -25.50
N MET A 248 8.79 2.26 -26.30
CA MET A 248 7.45 2.76 -26.00
C MET A 248 6.43 1.63 -25.97
N ASP A 249 6.40 0.79 -27.00
CA ASP A 249 5.36 -0.23 -27.23
C ASP A 249 5.93 -1.66 -27.28
N GLN A 250 7.23 -1.82 -27.10
CA GLN A 250 7.90 -3.12 -27.22
C GLN A 250 9.09 -3.24 -26.27
N CYS A 251 9.41 -4.47 -25.92
CA CYS A 251 10.67 -4.81 -25.28
C CYS A 251 11.14 -6.20 -25.71
N MET A 252 12.39 -6.48 -25.46
CA MET A 252 13.05 -7.70 -25.88
C MET A 252 13.58 -8.47 -24.67
N PHE A 253 13.63 -9.77 -24.81
CA PHE A 253 14.26 -10.65 -23.83
C PHE A 253 15.06 -11.75 -24.54
N GLU A 254 16.06 -12.25 -23.83
CA GLU A 254 16.92 -13.32 -24.30
C GLU A 254 16.40 -14.68 -23.88
N VAL A 255 16.38 -15.63 -24.81
CA VAL A 255 16.08 -17.04 -24.54
C VAL A 255 17.33 -17.88 -24.78
N ASP A 256 17.78 -18.60 -23.76
CA ASP A 256 18.87 -19.56 -23.88
C ASP A 256 18.39 -20.76 -24.70
N LEU A 257 18.97 -20.94 -25.88
CA LEU A 257 18.65 -22.04 -26.80
C LEU A 257 18.92 -23.43 -26.18
N ARG A 258 19.85 -23.52 -25.23
CA ARG A 258 20.18 -24.77 -24.54
C ARG A 258 19.05 -25.20 -23.60
N THR A 259 18.41 -24.25 -22.96
CA THR A 259 17.31 -24.52 -22.03
C THR A 259 16.00 -24.82 -22.74
N TYR A 260 15.76 -24.20 -23.91
CA TYR A 260 14.54 -24.36 -24.69
C TYR A 260 14.53 -25.62 -25.58
N GLY A 261 15.71 -26.08 -26.05
CA GLY A 261 15.84 -27.24 -26.93
C GLY A 261 15.57 -28.57 -26.25
N THR A 262 15.65 -28.64 -24.92
CA THR A 262 15.52 -29.91 -24.15
C THR A 262 14.08 -30.23 -23.71
N ARG A 263 13.13 -29.26 -23.82
CA ARG A 263 11.73 -29.46 -23.40
C ARG A 263 10.72 -29.74 -24.53
N ARG A 264 11.15 -29.76 -25.78
CA ARG A 264 10.33 -30.27 -26.90
C ARG A 264 10.66 -31.72 -27.19
N ARG A 265 10.29 -32.63 -26.29
CA ARG A 265 10.09 -34.05 -26.58
C ARG A 265 8.90 -34.57 -25.80
#